data_791ddd6f0f9ed726450dd06de4645a40
#
_entry.id   791ddd6f0f9ed726450dd06de4645a40
#
_cell.length_a   1.000
_cell.length_b   1.000
_cell.length_c   1.000
_cell.angle_alpha   90.00
_cell.angle_beta   90.00
_cell.angle_gamma   90.00
#
_symmetry.space_group_name_H-M   'P 1'
#
loop_
_entity.id
_entity.type
_entity.pdbx_description
1 polymer ?
#
loop_
_entity_poly.entity_id
_entity_poly.type
_entity_poly.pdbx_seq_one_letter_code
_entity_poly.pdbx_strand_id
1 'polypeptide(L)'
;MRHLTSLKELSKNEILELLDLADNFIDSEGSIRRDPLFPDKKVVNIFCEPSTRTKISFEIAASNLGCQIIDFDLSSSSLEKGETLKDTIDNLAKMNINLCVLRHKDSVIHELIDQTDSMVFVSGGEGSISHPSQGLLDIMTVRHRKDLDNSNILIVGDLDHSRVFQSFIDGMSNFDSKITLCGPKELCKDV
;
A
#
# COMPACT_ATOMS: atom_id res chain seq x y z
N MET A 1 -17.44 0.98 0.78
CA MET A 1 -16.26 0.18 1.23
C MET A 1 -15.03 1.04 0.95
N ARG A 2 -14.05 1.11 1.85
CA ARG A 2 -12.93 2.02 1.66
C ARG A 2 -11.70 1.25 1.16
N HIS A 3 -11.10 1.73 0.08
CA HIS A 3 -9.87 1.21 -0.51
C HIS A 3 -8.66 1.99 0.03
N LEU A 4 -7.46 1.43 -0.06
CA LEU A 4 -6.20 2.12 0.26
C LEU A 4 -5.32 2.17 -0.99
N THR A 5 -5.54 3.18 -1.80
CA THR A 5 -4.84 3.35 -3.09
C THR A 5 -3.82 4.48 -3.07
N SER A 6 -4.07 5.49 -2.24
CA SER A 6 -3.19 6.66 -2.07
C SER A 6 -3.30 7.20 -0.64
N LEU A 7 -2.27 7.87 -0.14
CA LEU A 7 -2.32 8.62 1.11
C LEU A 7 -2.89 10.04 0.92
N LYS A 8 -2.96 10.51 -0.31
CA LYS A 8 -3.50 11.83 -0.65
C LYS A 8 -4.96 12.00 -0.24
N GLU A 9 -5.72 10.91 -0.20
CA GLU A 9 -7.15 10.90 0.14
C GLU A 9 -7.41 10.75 1.64
N LEU A 10 -6.37 10.51 2.43
CA LEU A 10 -6.48 10.32 3.87
C LEU A 10 -6.34 11.66 4.60
N SER A 11 -7.20 11.90 5.56
CA SER A 11 -7.04 12.97 6.53
C SER A 11 -5.94 12.65 7.56
N LYS A 12 -5.45 13.67 8.25
CA LYS A 12 -4.50 13.52 9.37
C LYS A 12 -4.98 12.49 10.40
N ASN A 13 -6.24 12.58 10.80
CA ASN A 13 -6.81 11.67 11.80
C ASN A 13 -6.80 10.21 11.32
N GLU A 14 -7.15 9.96 10.06
CA GLU A 14 -7.15 8.62 9.50
C GLU A 14 -5.75 8.04 9.38
N ILE A 15 -4.75 8.86 9.05
CA ILE A 15 -3.35 8.42 9.07
C ILE A 15 -2.95 8.05 10.50
N LEU A 16 -3.26 8.90 11.49
CA LEU A 16 -2.94 8.63 12.89
C LEU A 16 -3.63 7.37 13.42
N GLU A 17 -4.91 7.16 13.09
CA GLU A 17 -5.65 5.95 13.44
C GLU A 17 -5.01 4.68 12.86
N LEU A 18 -4.55 4.73 11.59
CA LEU A 18 -3.84 3.61 10.96
C LEU A 18 -2.51 3.32 11.64
N LEU A 19 -1.76 4.36 12.01
CA LEU A 19 -0.49 4.22 12.74
C LEU A 19 -0.71 3.68 14.16
N ASP A 20 -1.76 4.12 14.86
CA ASP A 20 -2.12 3.62 16.19
C ASP A 20 -2.54 2.15 16.14
N LEU A 21 -3.31 1.77 15.12
CA LEU A 21 -3.65 0.38 14.87
C LEU A 21 -2.40 -0.47 14.62
N ALA A 22 -1.45 0.03 13.82
CA ALA A 22 -0.21 -0.69 13.54
C ALA A 22 0.64 -0.88 14.81
N ASP A 23 0.75 0.14 15.67
CA ASP A 23 1.47 0.05 16.95
C ASP A 23 0.86 -1.02 17.89
N ASN A 24 -0.46 -1.23 17.83
CA ASN A 24 -1.11 -2.28 18.63
C ASN A 24 -0.70 -3.71 18.22
N PHE A 25 -0.12 -3.90 17.03
CA PHE A 25 0.43 -5.18 16.60
C PHE A 25 1.90 -5.38 16.97
N ILE A 26 2.55 -4.38 17.54
CA ILE A 26 3.94 -4.46 17.99
C ILE A 26 3.95 -4.70 19.51
N ASP A 27 4.58 -5.78 19.96
CA ASP A 27 4.71 -6.06 21.38
C ASP A 27 5.85 -5.26 22.03
N SER A 28 6.02 -5.41 23.34
CA SER A 28 7.06 -4.71 24.12
C SER A 28 8.50 -5.07 23.71
N GLU A 29 8.69 -6.16 22.99
CA GLU A 29 9.98 -6.63 22.48
C GLU A 29 10.22 -6.18 21.02
N GLY A 30 9.23 -5.49 20.41
CA GLY A 30 9.28 -5.04 19.02
C GLY A 30 8.92 -6.11 18.01
N SER A 31 8.37 -7.25 18.45
CA SER A 31 7.90 -8.33 17.58
C SER A 31 6.47 -8.09 17.13
N ILE A 32 6.13 -8.61 15.94
CA ILE A 32 4.76 -8.49 15.42
C ILE A 32 3.88 -9.58 16.01
N ARG A 33 2.83 -9.15 16.69
CA ARG A 33 1.81 -10.02 17.28
C ARG A 33 0.91 -10.61 16.21
N ARG A 34 0.64 -11.91 16.31
CA ARG A 34 -0.42 -12.56 15.56
C ARG A 34 -1.75 -12.35 16.27
N ASP A 35 -2.74 -11.84 15.54
CA ASP A 35 -4.11 -11.62 16.04
C ASP A 35 -5.12 -12.01 14.96
N PRO A 36 -5.72 -13.20 15.00
CA PRO A 36 -6.56 -13.74 13.93
C PRO A 36 -7.97 -13.12 13.95
N LEU A 37 -8.07 -11.82 13.64
CA LEU A 37 -9.30 -11.06 13.64
C LEU A 37 -10.25 -11.39 12.48
N PHE A 38 -9.71 -11.94 11.36
CA PHE A 38 -10.45 -12.10 10.10
C PHE A 38 -10.34 -13.50 9.49
N PRO A 39 -10.68 -14.58 10.24
CA PRO A 39 -10.49 -15.96 9.76
C PRO A 39 -11.35 -16.33 8.55
N ASP A 40 -12.45 -15.64 8.34
CA ASP A 40 -13.38 -15.89 7.23
C ASP A 40 -13.11 -15.01 6.01
N LYS A 41 -12.08 -14.14 6.07
CA LYS A 41 -11.73 -13.24 4.96
C LYS A 41 -10.67 -13.87 4.06
N LYS A 42 -10.86 -13.69 2.75
CA LYS A 42 -9.94 -14.14 1.71
C LYS A 42 -9.18 -12.98 1.13
N VAL A 43 -7.88 -13.12 1.03
CA VAL A 43 -6.95 -12.12 0.47
C VAL A 43 -6.21 -12.72 -0.71
N VAL A 44 -6.13 -11.97 -1.80
CA VAL A 44 -5.31 -12.31 -2.97
C VAL A 44 -4.27 -11.23 -3.21
N ASN A 45 -3.05 -11.64 -3.55
CA ASN A 45 -1.97 -10.75 -3.96
C ASN A 45 -1.73 -10.90 -5.48
N ILE A 46 -2.08 -9.87 -6.24
CA ILE A 46 -1.86 -9.81 -7.70
C ILE A 46 -0.73 -8.83 -7.98
N PHE A 47 0.43 -9.35 -8.35
CA PHE A 47 1.63 -8.58 -8.59
C PHE A 47 2.03 -8.71 -10.05
N CYS A 48 1.66 -7.71 -10.87
CA CYS A 48 2.02 -7.62 -12.29
C CYS A 48 3.48 -7.16 -12.51
N GLU A 49 4.18 -6.78 -11.45
CA GLU A 49 5.61 -6.49 -11.44
C GLU A 49 6.33 -7.33 -10.36
N PRO A 50 7.57 -7.76 -10.61
CA PRO A 50 8.36 -8.48 -9.61
C PRO A 50 8.52 -7.65 -8.32
N SER A 51 8.16 -8.21 -7.19
CA SER A 51 8.34 -7.59 -5.87
C SER A 51 8.28 -8.61 -4.74
N THR A 52 9.41 -9.19 -4.40
CA THR A 52 9.50 -10.22 -3.37
C THR A 52 9.12 -9.69 -1.99
N ARG A 53 9.75 -8.61 -1.55
CA ARG A 53 9.52 -8.06 -0.20
C ARG A 53 8.07 -7.65 0.02
N THR A 54 7.51 -6.87 -0.90
CA THR A 54 6.14 -6.37 -0.75
C THR A 54 5.12 -7.50 -0.76
N LYS A 55 5.25 -8.47 -1.69
CA LYS A 55 4.35 -9.63 -1.76
C LYS A 55 4.38 -10.41 -0.46
N ILE A 56 5.56 -10.81 0.00
CA ILE A 56 5.72 -11.60 1.24
C ILE A 56 5.23 -10.82 2.47
N SER A 57 5.49 -9.51 2.57
CA SER A 57 5.02 -8.73 3.71
C SER A 57 3.50 -8.67 3.82
N PHE A 58 2.79 -8.54 2.70
CA PHE A 58 1.32 -8.61 2.70
C PHE A 58 0.80 -10.02 3.01
N GLU A 59 1.47 -11.07 2.55
CA GLU A 59 1.13 -12.46 2.89
C GLU A 59 1.28 -12.70 4.40
N ILE A 60 2.39 -12.29 4.99
CA ILE A 60 2.61 -12.39 6.43
C ILE A 60 1.57 -11.60 7.21
N ALA A 61 1.28 -10.36 6.80
CA ALA A 61 0.28 -9.52 7.45
C ALA A 61 -1.11 -10.16 7.41
N ALA A 62 -1.55 -10.64 6.24
CA ALA A 62 -2.82 -11.35 6.09
C ALA A 62 -2.88 -12.63 6.94
N SER A 63 -1.78 -13.40 6.98
CA SER A 63 -1.66 -14.60 7.82
C SER A 63 -1.75 -14.28 9.31
N ASN A 64 -1.10 -13.20 9.76
CA ASN A 64 -1.15 -12.77 11.17
C ASN A 64 -2.55 -12.32 11.59
N LEU A 65 -3.31 -11.75 10.66
CA LEU A 65 -4.73 -11.40 10.85
C LEU A 65 -5.68 -12.59 10.72
N GLY A 66 -5.16 -13.79 10.43
CA GLY A 66 -5.97 -15.02 10.30
C GLY A 66 -6.66 -15.19 8.96
N CYS A 67 -6.41 -14.31 7.98
CA CYS A 67 -7.05 -14.39 6.67
C CYS A 67 -6.62 -15.64 5.90
N GLN A 68 -7.51 -16.13 5.03
CA GLN A 68 -7.18 -17.13 4.03
C GLN A 68 -6.45 -16.47 2.85
N ILE A 69 -5.21 -16.86 2.63
CA ILE A 69 -4.43 -16.35 1.50
C ILE A 69 -4.71 -17.21 0.28
N ILE A 70 -5.17 -16.59 -0.79
CA ILE A 70 -5.41 -17.25 -2.07
C ILE A 70 -4.16 -17.09 -2.91
N ASP A 71 -3.55 -18.22 -3.24
CA ASP A 71 -2.40 -18.25 -4.15
C ASP A 71 -2.85 -17.89 -5.57
N PHE A 72 -2.19 -16.89 -6.16
CA PHE A 72 -2.43 -16.43 -7.52
C PHE A 72 -1.10 -16.24 -8.24
N ASP A 73 -0.89 -17.08 -9.25
CA ASP A 73 0.27 -16.98 -10.12
C ASP A 73 -0.15 -16.42 -11.48
N LEU A 74 0.36 -15.23 -11.81
CA LEU A 74 0.15 -14.58 -13.09
C LEU A 74 0.59 -15.45 -14.27
N SER A 75 1.71 -16.13 -14.13
CA SER A 75 2.31 -16.92 -15.22
C SER A 75 1.48 -18.16 -15.61
N SER A 76 0.62 -18.61 -14.70
CA SER A 76 -0.31 -19.73 -14.93
C SER A 76 -1.77 -19.29 -15.07
N SER A 77 -2.02 -17.98 -15.02
CA SER A 77 -3.37 -17.42 -15.06
C SER A 77 -3.95 -17.29 -16.47
N SER A 78 -5.25 -17.10 -16.56
CA SER A 78 -5.95 -16.86 -17.84
C SER A 78 -5.53 -15.53 -18.51
N LEU A 79 -4.86 -14.62 -17.81
CA LEU A 79 -4.27 -13.40 -18.37
C LEU A 79 -3.29 -13.73 -19.52
N GLU A 80 -2.52 -14.81 -19.41
CA GLU A 80 -1.64 -15.29 -20.48
C GLU A 80 -2.41 -15.76 -21.75
N LYS A 81 -3.70 -16.08 -21.58
CA LYS A 81 -4.58 -16.55 -22.68
C LYS A 81 -5.43 -15.41 -23.27
N GLY A 82 -5.20 -14.15 -22.86
CA GLY A 82 -5.90 -12.99 -23.38
C GLY A 82 -7.12 -12.54 -22.55
N GLU A 83 -7.33 -13.12 -21.35
CA GLU A 83 -8.27 -12.56 -20.38
C GLU A 83 -7.75 -11.19 -19.88
N THR A 84 -8.63 -10.22 -19.69
CA THR A 84 -8.22 -8.93 -19.15
C THR A 84 -8.04 -9.00 -17.63
N LEU A 85 -7.23 -8.09 -17.07
CA LEU A 85 -7.10 -7.96 -15.60
C LEU A 85 -8.47 -7.70 -14.96
N LYS A 86 -9.32 -6.94 -15.62
CA LYS A 86 -10.71 -6.70 -15.20
C LYS A 86 -11.51 -7.98 -15.09
N ASP A 87 -11.54 -8.81 -16.13
CA ASP A 87 -12.29 -10.07 -16.11
C ASP A 87 -11.80 -10.98 -14.99
N THR A 88 -10.47 -11.02 -14.79
CA THR A 88 -9.86 -11.77 -13.67
C THR A 88 -10.35 -11.24 -12.32
N ILE A 89 -10.34 -9.94 -12.09
CA ILE A 89 -10.82 -9.30 -10.86
C ILE A 89 -12.31 -9.58 -10.64
N ASP A 90 -13.14 -9.46 -11.67
CA ASP A 90 -14.58 -9.75 -11.59
C ASP A 90 -14.86 -11.22 -11.21
N ASN A 91 -14.08 -12.14 -11.76
CA ASN A 91 -14.18 -13.57 -11.41
C ASN A 91 -13.77 -13.83 -9.97
N LEU A 92 -12.66 -13.25 -9.51
CA LEU A 92 -12.19 -13.37 -8.12
C LEU A 92 -13.20 -12.77 -7.12
N ALA A 93 -13.81 -11.64 -7.46
CA ALA A 93 -14.87 -11.02 -6.67
C ALA A 93 -16.08 -11.95 -6.51
N LYS A 94 -16.52 -12.61 -7.60
CA LYS A 94 -17.61 -13.61 -7.58
C LYS A 94 -17.26 -14.87 -6.78
N MET A 95 -15.98 -15.16 -6.58
CA MET A 95 -15.50 -16.24 -5.70
C MET A 95 -15.43 -15.82 -4.22
N ASN A 96 -15.99 -14.65 -3.88
CA ASN A 96 -15.98 -14.08 -2.53
C ASN A 96 -14.56 -13.80 -2.00
N ILE A 97 -13.64 -13.33 -2.85
CA ILE A 97 -12.40 -12.72 -2.40
C ILE A 97 -12.72 -11.34 -1.82
N ASN A 98 -12.28 -11.08 -0.60
CA ASN A 98 -12.64 -9.87 0.13
C ASN A 98 -11.66 -8.72 -0.09
N LEU A 99 -10.37 -9.04 -0.27
CA LEU A 99 -9.31 -8.05 -0.42
C LEU A 99 -8.34 -8.47 -1.51
N CYS A 100 -8.01 -7.54 -2.39
CA CYS A 100 -6.97 -7.65 -3.40
C CYS A 100 -5.84 -6.65 -3.12
N VAL A 101 -4.63 -7.16 -2.91
CA VAL A 101 -3.42 -6.34 -2.96
C VAL A 101 -2.94 -6.35 -4.40
N LEU A 102 -3.05 -5.22 -5.07
CA LEU A 102 -2.68 -5.09 -6.48
C LEU A 102 -1.42 -4.25 -6.65
N ARG A 103 -0.47 -4.80 -7.40
CA ARG A 103 0.70 -4.06 -7.87
C ARG A 103 0.76 -4.09 -9.38
N HIS A 104 0.77 -2.91 -9.99
CA HIS A 104 0.79 -2.75 -11.44
C HIS A 104 1.73 -1.61 -11.87
N LYS A 105 2.31 -1.70 -13.07
CA LYS A 105 3.17 -0.66 -13.63
C LYS A 105 2.41 0.61 -14.04
N ASP A 106 1.13 0.45 -14.41
CA ASP A 106 0.25 1.53 -14.83
C ASP A 106 -0.79 1.82 -13.73
N SER A 107 -1.42 2.98 -13.77
CA SER A 107 -2.49 3.36 -12.84
C SER A 107 -3.82 2.75 -13.31
N VAL A 108 -4.18 1.62 -12.72
CA VAL A 108 -5.36 0.84 -13.10
C VAL A 108 -6.35 0.59 -11.95
N ILE A 109 -5.92 0.83 -10.70
CA ILE A 109 -6.72 0.42 -9.52
C ILE A 109 -8.03 1.19 -9.45
N HIS A 110 -8.04 2.49 -9.75
CA HIS A 110 -9.26 3.30 -9.72
C HIS A 110 -10.32 2.79 -10.69
N GLU A 111 -9.91 2.43 -11.91
CA GLU A 111 -10.82 1.85 -12.90
C GLU A 111 -11.42 0.51 -12.44
N LEU A 112 -10.63 -0.31 -11.76
CA LEU A 112 -11.09 -1.59 -11.21
C LEU A 112 -12.04 -1.40 -10.02
N ILE A 113 -11.82 -0.39 -9.19
CA ILE A 113 -12.70 -0.03 -8.06
C ILE A 113 -14.09 0.34 -8.55
N ASP A 114 -14.18 1.18 -9.58
CA ASP A 114 -15.45 1.65 -10.13
C ASP A 114 -16.32 0.52 -10.71
N GLN A 115 -15.72 -0.64 -10.93
CA GLN A 115 -16.36 -1.79 -11.57
C GLN A 115 -16.62 -2.95 -10.61
N THR A 116 -16.15 -2.88 -9.36
CA THR A 116 -16.17 -4.03 -8.42
C THR A 116 -16.61 -3.61 -7.02
N ASP A 117 -17.89 -3.77 -6.70
CA ASP A 117 -18.46 -3.33 -5.43
C ASP A 117 -18.16 -4.24 -4.22
N SER A 118 -17.70 -5.46 -4.44
CA SER A 118 -17.61 -6.51 -3.39
C SER A 118 -16.22 -6.77 -2.86
N MET A 119 -15.18 -6.17 -3.44
CA MET A 119 -13.78 -6.39 -3.09
C MET A 119 -13.09 -5.09 -2.66
N VAL A 120 -12.29 -5.16 -1.60
CA VAL A 120 -11.43 -4.04 -1.18
C VAL A 120 -10.11 -4.11 -1.93
N PHE A 121 -9.60 -2.97 -2.37
CA PHE A 121 -8.28 -2.86 -2.98
C PHE A 121 -7.28 -2.16 -2.05
N VAL A 122 -6.07 -2.69 -2.03
CA VAL A 122 -4.90 -2.07 -1.43
C VAL A 122 -3.80 -2.00 -2.49
N SER A 123 -3.25 -0.82 -2.72
CA SER A 123 -2.13 -0.67 -3.64
C SER A 123 -0.84 -1.23 -3.03
N GLY A 124 -0.27 -2.25 -3.68
CA GLY A 124 1.07 -2.78 -3.42
C GLY A 124 2.17 -2.05 -4.20
N GLY A 125 1.82 -0.93 -4.84
CA GLY A 125 2.65 -0.08 -5.70
C GLY A 125 2.07 0.05 -7.09
N GLU A 126 1.81 1.27 -7.53
CA GLU A 126 1.17 1.61 -8.79
C GLU A 126 2.00 2.65 -9.54
N GLY A 127 2.61 2.22 -10.64
CA GLY A 127 3.49 3.06 -11.45
C GLY A 127 4.59 3.74 -10.64
N SER A 128 4.85 5.01 -10.93
CA SER A 128 5.65 5.93 -10.11
C SER A 128 4.80 6.74 -9.12
N ILE A 129 3.48 6.48 -9.05
CA ILE A 129 2.49 7.36 -8.44
C ILE A 129 2.30 7.04 -6.97
N SER A 130 2.09 5.77 -6.60
CA SER A 130 1.64 5.43 -5.25
C SER A 130 2.20 4.11 -4.72
N HIS A 131 2.54 4.12 -3.42
CA HIS A 131 2.81 2.94 -2.60
C HIS A 131 2.39 3.25 -1.16
N PRO A 132 1.08 3.30 -0.86
CA PRO A 132 0.56 3.87 0.39
C PRO A 132 1.06 3.14 1.64
N SER A 133 1.18 1.82 1.61
CA SER A 133 1.72 1.06 2.74
C SER A 133 3.19 1.40 3.05
N GLN A 134 4.01 1.71 2.04
CA GLN A 134 5.38 2.16 2.26
C GLN A 134 5.40 3.60 2.78
N GLY A 135 4.55 4.48 2.26
CA GLY A 135 4.42 5.84 2.80
C GLY A 135 4.03 5.84 4.28
N LEU A 136 3.05 5.00 4.67
CA LEU A 136 2.67 4.82 6.08
C LEU A 136 3.81 4.27 6.94
N LEU A 137 4.58 3.31 6.42
CA LEU A 137 5.76 2.76 7.12
C LEU A 137 6.81 3.84 7.39
N ASP A 138 7.07 4.70 6.42
CA ASP A 138 8.04 5.77 6.54
C ASP A 138 7.54 6.85 7.53
N ILE A 139 6.25 7.22 7.49
CA ILE A 139 5.62 8.13 8.45
C ILE A 139 5.68 7.54 9.87
N MET A 140 5.37 6.25 10.04
CA MET A 140 5.49 5.55 11.31
C MET A 140 6.92 5.59 11.85
N THR A 141 7.90 5.40 10.98
CA THR A 141 9.33 5.47 11.33
C THR A 141 9.70 6.86 11.84
N VAL A 142 9.20 7.93 11.21
CA VAL A 142 9.37 9.31 11.68
C VAL A 142 8.69 9.48 13.03
N ARG A 143 7.42 9.06 13.18
CA ARG A 143 6.62 9.18 14.40
C ARG A 143 7.31 8.53 15.62
N HIS A 144 7.96 7.39 15.43
CA HIS A 144 8.70 6.71 16.50
C HIS A 144 9.97 7.45 16.94
N ARG A 145 10.40 8.48 16.22
CA ARG A 145 11.64 9.23 16.50
C ARG A 145 11.41 10.70 16.75
N LYS A 146 10.36 11.27 16.17
CA LYS A 146 10.07 12.70 16.14
C LYS A 146 8.56 12.93 16.22
N ASP A 147 8.16 14.15 16.60
CA ASP A 147 6.82 14.63 16.39
C ASP A 147 6.58 14.78 14.87
N LEU A 148 5.45 14.30 14.38
CA LEU A 148 5.08 14.47 12.96
C LEU A 148 4.79 15.93 12.63
N ASP A 149 4.22 16.69 13.56
CA ASP A 149 4.17 18.13 13.46
C ASP A 149 5.51 18.75 13.93
N ASN A 150 5.89 19.89 13.41
CA ASN A 150 7.12 20.63 13.76
C ASN A 150 8.45 19.91 13.45
N SER A 151 8.43 18.83 12.69
CA SER A 151 9.65 18.15 12.27
C SER A 151 10.33 18.84 11.08
N ASN A 152 11.66 18.79 11.04
CA ASN A 152 12.43 19.13 9.85
C ASN A 152 12.94 17.83 9.21
N ILE A 153 12.49 17.55 8.00
CA ILE A 153 12.77 16.32 7.27
C ILE A 153 13.54 16.68 6.01
N LEU A 154 14.68 16.03 5.80
CA LEU A 154 15.46 16.13 4.57
C LEU A 154 15.30 14.85 3.76
N ILE A 155 14.83 14.97 2.53
CA ILE A 155 14.73 13.86 1.58
C ILE A 155 15.80 14.05 0.50
N VAL A 156 16.61 13.02 0.32
CA VAL A 156 17.76 13.08 -0.60
C VAL A 156 17.67 11.94 -1.61
N GLY A 157 17.76 12.24 -2.90
CA GLY A 157 17.86 11.23 -3.95
C GLY A 157 17.16 11.55 -5.24
N ASP A 158 16.71 10.49 -5.93
CA ASP A 158 15.86 10.58 -7.12
C ASP A 158 14.41 10.75 -6.68
N LEU A 159 13.89 11.94 -6.83
CA LEU A 159 12.54 12.30 -6.39
C LEU A 159 11.51 12.13 -7.52
N ASP A 160 11.90 12.29 -8.78
CA ASP A 160 10.98 12.21 -9.92
C ASP A 160 10.44 10.78 -10.15
N HIS A 161 11.28 9.76 -9.88
CA HIS A 161 10.92 8.37 -10.17
C HIS A 161 10.55 7.56 -8.94
N SER A 162 10.46 8.21 -7.77
CA SER A 162 10.21 7.53 -6.48
C SER A 162 8.74 7.59 -6.05
N ARG A 163 7.97 6.53 -6.34
CA ARG A 163 6.60 6.36 -5.80
C ARG A 163 6.53 6.34 -4.26
N VAL A 164 7.62 5.95 -3.62
CA VAL A 164 7.73 5.96 -2.15
C VAL A 164 7.80 7.39 -1.65
N PHE A 165 8.63 8.22 -2.28
CA PHE A 165 8.70 9.65 -2.00
C PHE A 165 7.33 10.31 -2.17
N GLN A 166 6.64 10.08 -3.31
CA GLN A 166 5.33 10.66 -3.55
C GLN A 166 4.33 10.28 -2.45
N SER A 167 4.25 9.00 -2.09
CA SER A 167 3.34 8.54 -1.03
C SER A 167 3.69 9.13 0.34
N PHE A 168 4.98 9.29 0.65
CA PHE A 168 5.42 9.94 1.88
C PHE A 168 4.98 11.40 1.92
N ILE A 169 5.21 12.17 0.84
CA ILE A 169 4.79 13.58 0.73
C ILE A 169 3.28 13.70 0.84
N ASP A 170 2.52 12.85 0.13
CA ASP A 170 1.05 12.86 0.17
C ASP A 170 0.54 12.68 1.62
N GLY A 171 1.12 11.76 2.37
CA GLY A 171 0.74 11.54 3.77
C GLY A 171 1.21 12.65 4.71
N MET A 172 2.46 13.12 4.55
CA MET A 172 3.03 14.18 5.38
C MET A 172 2.45 15.57 5.12
N SER A 173 1.79 15.79 3.98
CA SER A 173 1.09 17.04 3.66
C SER A 173 -0.03 17.38 4.65
N ASN A 174 -0.46 16.41 5.44
CA ASN A 174 -1.46 16.58 6.51
C ASN A 174 -0.86 17.10 7.83
N PHE A 175 0.48 17.19 7.93
CA PHE A 175 1.20 17.56 9.16
C PHE A 175 1.94 18.88 8.98
N ASP A 176 2.11 19.62 10.06
CA ASP A 176 2.89 20.86 10.07
C ASP A 176 4.38 20.57 10.21
N SER A 177 4.95 20.05 9.13
CA SER A 177 6.36 19.67 9.01
C SER A 177 7.05 20.47 7.91
N LYS A 178 8.33 20.80 8.12
CA LYS A 178 9.17 21.36 7.07
C LYS A 178 9.90 20.24 6.33
N ILE A 179 9.59 20.06 5.06
CA ILE A 179 10.26 19.08 4.21
C ILE A 179 11.21 19.83 3.27
N THR A 180 12.47 19.40 3.26
CA THR A 180 13.51 19.92 2.37
C THR A 180 13.92 18.81 1.41
N LEU A 181 13.94 19.12 0.12
CA LEU A 181 14.28 18.20 -0.93
C LEU A 181 15.69 18.47 -1.44
N CYS A 182 16.47 17.43 -1.67
CA CYS A 182 17.83 17.53 -2.16
C CYS A 182 18.13 16.38 -3.14
N GLY A 183 18.52 16.73 -4.35
CA GLY A 183 18.90 15.76 -5.39
C GLY A 183 19.52 16.44 -6.60
N PRO A 184 20.02 15.64 -7.57
CA PRO A 184 20.42 16.16 -8.87
C PRO A 184 19.26 16.90 -9.52
N LYS A 185 19.56 18.03 -10.16
CA LYS A 185 18.52 18.87 -10.77
C LYS A 185 17.68 18.12 -11.81
N GLU A 186 18.27 17.16 -12.47
CA GLU A 186 17.65 16.31 -13.49
C GLU A 186 16.64 15.30 -12.90
N LEU A 187 16.75 15.02 -11.59
CA LEU A 187 15.92 14.05 -10.85
C LEU A 187 14.96 14.71 -9.84
N CYS A 188 14.75 16.01 -9.96
CA CYS A 188 13.90 16.81 -9.07
C CYS A 188 13.11 17.88 -9.85
N LYS A 189 12.78 17.61 -11.12
CA LYS A 189 12.22 18.64 -12.01
C LYS A 189 10.77 19.00 -11.72
N ASP A 190 9.99 18.02 -11.33
CA ASP A 190 8.53 18.11 -11.18
C ASP A 190 8.08 18.01 -9.70
N VAL A 191 8.97 18.37 -8.78
CA VAL A 191 8.73 18.28 -7.32
C VAL A 191 8.53 19.66 -6.71
#